data_3f7dff9282e6e5fcd50bcc7e1b58a59d
#
_entry.id   3f7dff9282e6e5fcd50bcc7e1b58a59d
#
_cell.length_a   1.000
_cell.length_b   1.000
_cell.length_c   1.000
_cell.angle_alpha   90.00
_cell.angle_beta   90.00
_cell.angle_gamma   90.00
#
_symmetry.space_group_name_H-M   'P 1'
#
loop_
_entity.id
_entity.type
_entity.pdbx_description
1 polymer ?
#
loop_
_entity_poly.entity_id
_entity_poly.type
_entity_poly.pdbx_seq_one_letter_code
_entity_poly.pdbx_strand_id
1 'polypeptide(L)'
;FFFLIIVNHLVAQIPIPVAGKIDRIENFKSKFVTARNIDIWLPEGYTKNKKYAVLYMQDGQGLYDANITWNHQSWEVDDVLTSLVNKNSIKEAIVVGIWNGQTSRHVEYFPQKPYDCLTPIEKDTVTAQLQRASRTKDFFQPKSDKYLQFLVKELKPFIDSAYSTHPNKANTFVAGSSMGGLISMYAICEYPNVFGGAICMSTHWPGT
;
A
#
# COMPACT_ATOMS: atom_id res chain seq x y z
N PHE A 1 42.70 17.58 -10.59
CA PHE A 1 41.69 16.66 -11.17
C PHE A 1 40.47 16.70 -10.26
N PHE A 2 39.46 17.43 -10.69
CA PHE A 2 38.13 17.41 -10.03
C PHE A 2 37.37 16.20 -10.53
N PHE A 3 37.09 15.22 -9.68
CA PHE A 3 36.15 14.11 -9.98
C PHE A 3 34.73 14.64 -9.80
N LEU A 4 34.03 14.85 -10.92
CA LEU A 4 32.59 15.16 -10.92
C LEU A 4 31.83 13.86 -10.61
N ILE A 5 31.37 13.68 -9.38
CA ILE A 5 30.48 12.57 -9.03
C ILE A 5 29.12 12.93 -9.58
N ILE A 6 28.78 12.37 -10.74
CA ILE A 6 27.40 12.41 -11.28
C ILE A 6 26.59 11.43 -10.44
N VAL A 7 25.84 11.95 -9.46
CA VAL A 7 24.83 11.19 -8.75
C VAL A 7 23.65 11.02 -9.70
N ASN A 8 23.60 9.91 -10.42
CA ASN A 8 22.40 9.52 -11.14
C ASN A 8 21.31 9.19 -10.09
N HIS A 9 20.38 10.11 -9.87
CA HIS A 9 19.13 9.76 -9.20
C HIS A 9 18.39 8.79 -10.13
N LEU A 10 18.41 7.51 -9.80
CA LEU A 10 17.50 6.53 -10.41
C LEU A 10 16.08 6.93 -10.02
N VAL A 11 15.44 7.70 -10.91
CA VAL A 11 14.00 7.96 -10.82
C VAL A 11 13.34 6.61 -11.11
N ALA A 12 12.58 6.10 -10.16
CA ALA A 12 11.87 4.86 -10.35
C ALA A 12 10.88 5.00 -11.52
N GLN A 13 11.01 4.16 -12.53
CA GLN A 13 10.18 4.19 -13.73
C GLN A 13 8.69 4.13 -13.35
N ILE A 14 7.87 4.97 -14.00
CA ILE A 14 6.41 4.90 -13.85
C ILE A 14 5.93 3.63 -14.55
N PRO A 15 5.10 2.78 -13.88
CA PRO A 15 4.55 1.58 -14.52
C PRO A 15 3.73 1.94 -15.76
N ILE A 16 3.77 1.08 -16.76
CA ILE A 16 2.93 1.20 -17.96
C ILE A 16 1.73 0.28 -17.76
N PRO A 17 0.51 0.80 -17.49
CA PRO A 17 -0.67 -0.03 -17.32
C PRO A 17 -1.15 -0.58 -18.65
N VAL A 18 -1.79 -1.75 -18.64
CA VAL A 18 -2.45 -2.35 -19.82
C VAL A 18 -3.66 -1.50 -20.22
N ALA A 19 -4.38 -0.96 -19.26
CA ALA A 19 -5.53 -0.08 -19.47
C ALA A 19 -5.59 1.02 -18.41
N GLY A 20 -6.26 2.13 -18.75
CA GLY A 20 -6.33 3.28 -17.87
C GLY A 20 -5.04 4.11 -17.84
N LYS A 21 -4.80 4.82 -16.74
CA LYS A 21 -3.66 5.73 -16.60
C LYS A 21 -3.13 5.69 -15.17
N ILE A 22 -1.81 5.82 -15.01
CA ILE A 22 -1.17 5.97 -13.70
C ILE A 22 -0.65 7.40 -13.55
N ASP A 23 -1.10 8.07 -12.48
CA ASP A 23 -0.52 9.31 -11.98
C ASP A 23 0.38 8.97 -10.80
N ARG A 24 1.69 9.29 -10.89
CA ARG A 24 2.64 9.06 -9.79
C ARG A 24 2.84 10.34 -8.98
N ILE A 25 2.75 10.19 -7.66
CA ILE A 25 3.25 11.18 -6.72
C ILE A 25 4.58 10.65 -6.16
N GLU A 26 5.66 11.28 -6.57
CA GLU A 26 6.98 10.92 -6.09
C GLU A 26 7.22 11.48 -4.69
N ASN A 27 7.82 10.64 -3.84
CA ASN A 27 8.25 11.03 -2.49
C ASN A 27 7.17 11.77 -1.69
N PHE A 28 5.95 11.24 -1.67
CA PHE A 28 4.87 11.77 -0.84
C PHE A 28 5.35 11.90 0.60
N LYS A 29 5.44 13.14 1.06
CA LYS A 29 5.97 13.47 2.40
C LYS A 29 4.92 13.20 3.47
N SER A 30 5.35 12.60 4.58
CA SER A 30 4.51 12.28 5.73
C SER A 30 5.19 12.70 7.03
N LYS A 31 4.39 13.05 8.02
CA LYS A 31 4.86 13.27 9.42
C LYS A 31 4.97 11.95 10.19
N PHE A 32 4.39 10.87 9.68
CA PHE A 32 4.26 9.60 10.40
C PHE A 32 5.23 8.52 9.90
N VAL A 33 5.54 8.53 8.60
CA VAL A 33 6.38 7.53 7.93
C VAL A 33 7.38 8.19 7.00
N THR A 34 8.38 7.44 6.55
CA THR A 34 9.30 7.91 5.51
C THR A 34 8.56 8.19 4.21
N ALA A 35 9.02 9.21 3.47
CA ALA A 35 8.47 9.55 2.18
C ALA A 35 8.51 8.35 1.22
N ARG A 36 7.47 8.21 0.41
CA ARG A 36 7.30 7.07 -0.52
C ARG A 36 6.53 7.47 -1.75
N ASN A 37 6.68 6.69 -2.82
CA ASN A 37 5.90 6.89 -4.02
C ASN A 37 4.47 6.37 -3.82
N ILE A 38 3.53 7.05 -4.47
CA ILE A 38 2.13 6.65 -4.54
C ILE A 38 1.76 6.62 -6.02
N ASP A 39 1.30 5.47 -6.49
CA ASP A 39 0.83 5.28 -7.85
C ASP A 39 -0.70 5.23 -7.87
N ILE A 40 -1.31 6.22 -8.47
CA ILE A 40 -2.76 6.33 -8.56
C ILE A 40 -3.18 5.85 -9.95
N TRP A 41 -3.78 4.66 -10.01
CA TRP A 41 -4.39 4.16 -11.23
C TRP A 41 -5.80 4.71 -11.39
N LEU A 42 -6.04 5.31 -12.54
CA LEU A 42 -7.33 5.85 -12.96
C LEU A 42 -7.91 4.94 -14.06
N PRO A 43 -9.16 4.46 -13.94
CA PRO A 43 -9.77 3.60 -14.94
C PRO A 43 -9.89 4.30 -16.29
N GLU A 44 -10.02 3.51 -17.35
CA GLU A 44 -10.28 4.04 -18.67
C GLU A 44 -11.55 4.89 -18.67
N GLY A 45 -11.51 6.04 -19.32
CA GLY A 45 -12.63 7.00 -19.30
C GLY A 45 -12.82 7.75 -17.97
N TYR A 46 -11.83 7.74 -17.08
CA TYR A 46 -11.89 8.55 -15.85
C TYR A 46 -12.23 10.03 -16.17
N THR A 47 -13.17 10.57 -15.43
CA THR A 47 -13.59 11.98 -15.55
C THR A 47 -13.86 12.61 -14.18
N LYS A 48 -13.65 13.91 -14.05
CA LYS A 48 -13.97 14.64 -12.82
C LYS A 48 -15.48 14.82 -12.58
N ASN A 49 -16.30 14.55 -13.58
CA ASN A 49 -17.77 14.68 -13.50
C ASN A 49 -18.46 13.46 -12.85
N LYS A 50 -17.72 12.39 -12.63
CA LYS A 50 -18.20 11.14 -12.00
C LYS A 50 -17.41 10.90 -10.72
N LYS A 51 -18.04 10.33 -9.71
CA LYS A 51 -17.38 9.95 -8.45
C LYS A 51 -17.05 8.45 -8.44
N TYR A 52 -15.90 8.11 -7.87
CA TYR A 52 -15.36 6.75 -7.87
C TYR A 52 -15.15 6.25 -6.44
N ALA A 53 -15.34 4.95 -6.23
CA ALA A 53 -14.82 4.27 -5.07
C ALA A 53 -13.28 4.26 -5.09
N VAL A 54 -12.64 4.09 -3.94
CA VAL A 54 -11.18 4.06 -3.83
C VAL A 54 -10.72 2.78 -3.14
N LEU A 55 -9.79 2.06 -3.79
CA LEU A 55 -9.07 0.93 -3.24
C LEU A 55 -7.64 1.35 -2.91
N TYR A 56 -7.30 1.43 -1.64
CA TYR A 56 -5.94 1.62 -1.16
C TYR A 56 -5.24 0.27 -1.11
N MET A 57 -4.21 0.09 -1.94
CA MET A 57 -3.55 -1.20 -2.09
C MET A 57 -2.10 -1.14 -1.65
N GLN A 58 -1.73 -2.07 -0.77
CA GLN A 58 -0.38 -2.18 -0.22
C GLN A 58 0.61 -2.69 -1.28
N ASP A 59 1.91 -2.42 -1.04
CA ASP A 59 3.00 -2.87 -1.93
C ASP A 59 2.85 -2.35 -3.37
N GLY A 60 2.52 -1.06 -3.50
CA GLY A 60 2.16 -0.37 -4.74
C GLY A 60 3.14 -0.55 -5.91
N GLN A 61 4.43 -0.80 -5.62
CA GLN A 61 5.47 -1.01 -6.63
C GLN A 61 5.28 -2.30 -7.46
N GLY A 62 4.44 -3.23 -7.01
CA GLY A 62 4.22 -4.52 -7.68
C GLY A 62 2.87 -4.67 -8.37
N LEU A 63 2.06 -3.62 -8.49
CA LEU A 63 0.65 -3.77 -8.86
C LEU A 63 0.40 -3.87 -10.37
N TYR A 64 1.21 -3.22 -11.22
CA TYR A 64 0.83 -2.96 -12.60
C TYR A 64 1.80 -3.51 -13.67
N ASP A 65 3.11 -3.38 -13.49
CA ASP A 65 4.09 -3.64 -14.55
C ASP A 65 5.18 -4.61 -14.06
N ALA A 66 5.21 -5.80 -14.65
CA ALA A 66 6.19 -6.83 -14.32
C ALA A 66 7.63 -6.45 -14.69
N ASN A 67 7.82 -5.57 -15.70
CA ASN A 67 9.16 -5.21 -16.17
C ASN A 67 9.96 -4.40 -15.15
N ILE A 68 9.29 -3.72 -14.24
CA ILE A 68 9.93 -2.87 -13.21
C ILE A 68 9.97 -3.51 -11.83
N THR A 69 9.45 -4.74 -11.67
CA THR A 69 9.51 -5.48 -10.41
C THR A 69 10.76 -6.36 -10.34
N TRP A 70 11.26 -6.58 -9.14
CA TRP A 70 12.48 -7.38 -8.90
C TRP A 70 12.37 -8.84 -9.33
N ASN A 71 11.15 -9.41 -9.36
CA ASN A 71 10.87 -10.81 -9.69
C ASN A 71 10.17 -10.96 -11.07
N HIS A 72 10.08 -9.88 -11.84
CA HIS A 72 9.39 -9.84 -13.14
C HIS A 72 7.94 -10.37 -13.09
N GLN A 73 7.23 -10.08 -11.99
CA GLN A 73 5.82 -10.40 -11.81
C GLN A 73 5.07 -9.16 -11.31
N SER A 74 3.84 -8.96 -11.78
CA SER A 74 2.93 -7.95 -11.28
C SER A 74 1.63 -8.60 -10.79
N TRP A 75 0.84 -7.82 -10.06
CA TRP A 75 -0.51 -8.25 -9.65
C TRP A 75 -1.55 -8.02 -10.73
N GLU A 76 -1.20 -7.40 -11.85
CA GLU A 76 -2.07 -7.13 -13.01
C GLU A 76 -3.40 -6.47 -12.60
N VAL A 77 -3.34 -5.56 -11.63
CA VAL A 77 -4.53 -4.98 -10.98
C VAL A 77 -5.36 -4.17 -11.98
N ASP A 78 -4.71 -3.45 -12.88
CA ASP A 78 -5.31 -2.65 -13.94
C ASP A 78 -6.06 -3.52 -14.97
N ASP A 79 -5.46 -4.64 -15.41
CA ASP A 79 -6.08 -5.57 -16.34
C ASP A 79 -7.28 -6.28 -15.71
N VAL A 80 -7.10 -6.83 -14.49
CA VAL A 80 -8.16 -7.54 -13.77
C VAL A 80 -9.36 -6.62 -13.50
N LEU A 81 -9.12 -5.41 -12.98
CA LEU A 81 -10.21 -4.47 -12.71
C LEU A 81 -10.91 -4.01 -13.99
N THR A 82 -10.17 -3.73 -15.05
CA THR A 82 -10.73 -3.37 -16.35
C THR A 82 -11.61 -4.49 -16.90
N SER A 83 -11.13 -5.74 -16.82
CA SER A 83 -11.91 -6.92 -17.23
C SER A 83 -13.21 -7.06 -16.43
N LEU A 84 -13.17 -6.88 -15.11
CA LEU A 84 -14.34 -6.98 -14.24
C LEU A 84 -15.36 -5.85 -14.49
N VAL A 85 -14.88 -4.62 -14.75
CA VAL A 85 -15.72 -3.49 -15.12
C VAL A 85 -16.41 -3.73 -16.45
N ASN A 86 -15.68 -4.18 -17.48
CA ASN A 86 -16.21 -4.47 -18.81
C ASN A 86 -17.27 -5.60 -18.79
N LYS A 87 -17.14 -6.54 -17.84
CA LYS A 87 -18.14 -7.59 -17.59
C LYS A 87 -19.32 -7.12 -16.72
N ASN A 88 -19.36 -5.86 -16.31
CA ASN A 88 -20.35 -5.31 -15.36
C ASN A 88 -20.39 -6.05 -14.01
N SER A 89 -19.29 -6.71 -13.62
CA SER A 89 -19.18 -7.43 -12.35
C SER A 89 -18.90 -6.50 -11.17
N ILE A 90 -18.24 -5.38 -11.44
CA ILE A 90 -17.94 -4.32 -10.45
C ILE A 90 -18.15 -2.95 -11.07
N LYS A 91 -18.29 -1.93 -10.20
CA LYS A 91 -18.22 -0.53 -10.60
C LYS A 91 -16.76 -0.09 -10.74
N GLU A 92 -16.51 0.91 -11.57
CA GLU A 92 -15.19 1.52 -11.69
C GLU A 92 -14.71 2.08 -10.34
N ALA A 93 -13.43 1.90 -10.09
CA ALA A 93 -12.75 2.40 -8.90
C ALA A 93 -11.40 3.02 -9.26
N ILE A 94 -10.92 3.91 -8.41
CA ILE A 94 -9.54 4.40 -8.40
C ILE A 94 -8.73 3.45 -7.52
N VAL A 95 -7.53 3.05 -7.96
CA VAL A 95 -6.59 2.30 -7.12
C VAL A 95 -5.45 3.20 -6.68
N VAL A 96 -5.21 3.27 -5.39
CA VAL A 96 -4.09 4.00 -4.79
C VAL A 96 -3.04 2.99 -4.34
N GLY A 97 -2.06 2.74 -5.19
CA GLY A 97 -0.93 1.86 -4.92
C GLY A 97 0.08 2.54 -4.00
N ILE A 98 0.17 2.10 -2.76
CA ILE A 98 1.07 2.65 -1.74
C ILE A 98 2.35 1.84 -1.76
N TRP A 99 3.46 2.45 -2.19
CA TRP A 99 4.76 1.81 -2.12
C TRP A 99 5.12 1.51 -0.66
N ASN A 100 5.64 0.34 -0.39
CA ASN A 100 6.12 0.01 0.95
C ASN A 100 7.43 0.76 1.26
N GLY A 101 7.77 0.83 2.53
CA GLY A 101 8.98 1.48 3.00
C GLY A 101 10.25 0.63 2.88
N GLN A 102 10.25 -0.41 2.02
CA GLN A 102 11.36 -1.35 1.85
C GLN A 102 11.80 -1.98 3.18
N THR A 103 12.89 -1.54 3.77
CA THR A 103 13.39 -2.05 5.05
C THR A 103 12.41 -1.83 6.21
N SER A 104 11.56 -0.81 6.14
CA SER A 104 10.54 -0.54 7.17
C SER A 104 9.23 -1.31 6.95
N ARG A 105 9.06 -2.04 5.82
CA ARG A 105 7.82 -2.75 5.48
C ARG A 105 7.29 -3.62 6.60
N HIS A 106 8.14 -4.45 7.22
CA HIS A 106 7.72 -5.36 8.27
C HIS A 106 7.27 -4.64 9.54
N VAL A 107 7.97 -3.61 9.97
CA VAL A 107 7.60 -2.83 11.17
C VAL A 107 6.35 -1.98 10.93
N GLU A 108 6.12 -1.51 9.71
CA GLU A 108 4.95 -0.73 9.34
C GLU A 108 3.70 -1.60 9.14
N TYR A 109 3.87 -2.87 8.73
CA TYR A 109 2.74 -3.75 8.42
C TYR A 109 2.38 -4.72 9.55
N PHE A 110 3.19 -4.82 10.59
CA PHE A 110 2.91 -5.68 11.73
C PHE A 110 2.00 -4.96 12.74
N PRO A 111 0.83 -5.52 13.12
CA PRO A 111 -0.13 -4.90 14.02
C PRO A 111 0.47 -4.55 15.39
N GLN A 112 0.50 -3.26 15.73
CA GLN A 112 1.18 -2.76 16.91
C GLN A 112 0.47 -3.13 18.21
N LYS A 113 -0.83 -2.87 18.31
CA LYS A 113 -1.57 -3.14 19.56
C LYS A 113 -1.57 -4.62 19.97
N PRO A 114 -1.82 -5.59 19.04
CA PRO A 114 -1.65 -6.99 19.38
C PRO A 114 -0.23 -7.33 19.84
N TYR A 115 0.81 -6.78 19.17
CA TYR A 115 2.20 -6.98 19.60
C TYR A 115 2.45 -6.43 21.00
N ASP A 116 1.92 -5.25 21.34
CA ASP A 116 2.11 -4.63 22.65
C ASP A 116 1.51 -5.48 23.79
N CYS A 117 0.47 -6.27 23.50
CA CYS A 117 -0.15 -7.20 24.43
C CYS A 117 0.62 -8.51 24.65
N LEU A 118 1.63 -8.82 23.84
CA LEU A 118 2.43 -10.03 23.99
C LEU A 118 3.32 -9.98 25.23
N THR A 119 3.55 -11.14 25.84
CA THR A 119 4.55 -11.33 26.89
C THR A 119 5.96 -11.10 26.35
N PRO A 120 6.97 -10.84 27.18
CA PRO A 120 8.36 -10.71 26.74
C PRO A 120 8.86 -11.91 25.91
N ILE A 121 8.53 -13.13 26.31
CA ILE A 121 8.94 -14.37 25.60
C ILE A 121 8.30 -14.43 24.21
N GLU A 122 7.03 -14.10 24.09
CA GLU A 122 6.33 -14.05 22.79
C GLU A 122 6.91 -12.95 21.88
N LYS A 123 7.22 -11.77 22.43
CA LYS A 123 7.89 -10.69 21.69
C LYS A 123 9.24 -11.11 21.14
N ASP A 124 10.04 -11.81 21.96
CA ASP A 124 11.34 -12.36 21.53
C ASP A 124 11.17 -13.38 20.40
N THR A 125 10.16 -14.25 20.49
CA THR A 125 9.84 -15.24 19.46
C THR A 125 9.45 -14.57 18.15
N VAL A 126 8.50 -13.64 18.19
CA VAL A 126 8.05 -12.85 17.01
C VAL A 126 9.22 -12.07 16.42
N THR A 127 10.02 -11.40 17.25
CA THR A 127 11.20 -10.65 16.80
C THR A 127 12.18 -11.55 16.07
N ALA A 128 12.49 -12.73 16.62
CA ALA A 128 13.40 -13.69 15.98
C ALA A 128 12.88 -14.20 14.62
N GLN A 129 11.57 -14.46 14.52
CA GLN A 129 10.94 -14.87 13.26
C GLN A 129 11.03 -13.76 12.19
N LEU A 130 10.70 -12.52 12.56
CA LEU A 130 10.72 -11.37 11.65
C LEU A 130 12.13 -10.96 11.25
N GLN A 131 13.12 -11.05 12.14
CA GLN A 131 14.53 -10.84 11.81
C GLN A 131 15.03 -11.86 10.79
N ARG A 132 14.62 -13.12 10.90
CA ARG A 132 14.94 -14.16 9.89
C ARG A 132 14.29 -13.83 8.54
N ALA A 133 13.02 -13.46 8.54
CA ALA A 133 12.27 -13.15 7.32
C ALA A 133 12.79 -11.88 6.60
N SER A 134 13.13 -10.83 7.36
CA SER A 134 13.62 -9.55 6.82
C SER A 134 15.14 -9.47 6.64
N ARG A 135 15.88 -10.52 7.05
CA ARG A 135 17.36 -10.58 7.04
C ARG A 135 18.02 -9.38 7.75
N THR A 136 17.35 -8.79 8.73
CA THR A 136 17.87 -7.71 9.56
C THR A 136 18.21 -8.20 10.96
N LYS A 137 19.17 -7.54 11.62
CA LYS A 137 19.48 -7.76 13.04
C LYS A 137 18.93 -6.63 13.92
N ASP A 138 18.24 -5.67 13.32
CA ASP A 138 17.70 -4.52 14.03
C ASP A 138 16.61 -4.96 15.02
N PHE A 139 16.48 -4.21 16.09
CA PHE A 139 15.42 -4.41 17.06
C PHE A 139 14.06 -4.19 16.40
N PHE A 140 13.19 -5.18 16.51
CA PHE A 140 11.87 -5.12 15.91
C PHE A 140 10.90 -4.38 16.84
N GLN A 141 10.43 -3.23 16.38
CA GLN A 141 9.39 -2.45 17.04
C GLN A 141 8.31 -2.06 16.00
N PRO A 142 7.09 -2.57 16.13
CA PRO A 142 6.00 -2.21 15.22
C PRO A 142 5.72 -0.71 15.19
N LYS A 143 5.39 -0.21 13.99
CA LYS A 143 5.04 1.19 13.75
C LYS A 143 3.76 1.30 12.91
N SER A 144 2.93 0.25 12.92
CA SER A 144 1.73 0.19 12.09
C SER A 144 0.69 1.26 12.45
N ASP A 145 0.62 1.68 13.71
CA ASP A 145 -0.27 2.78 14.11
C ASP A 145 0.13 4.09 13.42
N LYS A 146 1.43 4.35 13.26
CA LYS A 146 1.93 5.50 12.49
C LYS A 146 1.63 5.34 10.99
N TYR A 147 1.81 4.14 10.46
CA TYR A 147 1.47 3.86 9.07
C TYR A 147 -0.02 4.08 8.79
N LEU A 148 -0.90 3.61 9.67
CA LEU A 148 -2.34 3.84 9.53
C LEU A 148 -2.72 5.32 9.72
N GLN A 149 -2.01 6.07 10.58
CA GLN A 149 -2.20 7.51 10.69
C GLN A 149 -1.80 8.24 9.39
N PHE A 150 -0.68 7.85 8.77
CA PHE A 150 -0.33 8.35 7.43
C PHE A 150 -1.44 8.08 6.43
N LEU A 151 -1.92 6.84 6.35
CA LEU A 151 -2.96 6.44 5.40
C LEU A 151 -4.25 7.24 5.59
N VAL A 152 -4.71 7.36 6.85
CA VAL A 152 -6.03 7.93 7.15
C VAL A 152 -6.01 9.45 7.30
N LYS A 153 -4.93 10.03 7.85
CA LYS A 153 -4.88 11.46 8.17
C LYS A 153 -4.16 12.32 7.13
N GLU A 154 -3.37 11.70 6.25
CA GLU A 154 -2.61 12.43 5.23
C GLU A 154 -2.97 11.96 3.82
N LEU A 155 -2.74 10.67 3.48
CA LEU A 155 -2.91 10.18 2.13
C LEU A 155 -4.38 10.21 1.68
N LYS A 156 -5.30 9.65 2.49
CA LYS A 156 -6.73 9.64 2.11
C LYS A 156 -7.30 11.03 1.90
N PRO A 157 -7.13 12.02 2.81
CA PRO A 157 -7.61 13.38 2.57
C PRO A 157 -7.00 14.02 1.31
N PHE A 158 -5.73 13.77 1.04
CA PHE A 158 -5.09 14.23 -0.18
C PHE A 158 -5.76 13.62 -1.43
N ILE A 159 -5.96 12.30 -1.47
CA ILE A 159 -6.63 11.63 -2.59
C ILE A 159 -8.04 12.15 -2.79
N ASP A 160 -8.82 12.31 -1.73
CA ASP A 160 -10.19 12.81 -1.80
C ASP A 160 -10.27 14.26 -2.30
N SER A 161 -9.22 15.06 -2.07
CA SER A 161 -9.15 16.45 -2.57
C SER A 161 -8.67 16.55 -4.01
N ALA A 162 -7.76 15.66 -4.44
CA ALA A 162 -7.11 15.72 -5.74
C ALA A 162 -7.89 14.99 -6.84
N TYR A 163 -8.63 13.95 -6.47
CA TYR A 163 -9.36 13.07 -7.39
C TYR A 163 -10.86 13.05 -7.11
N SER A 164 -11.63 12.61 -8.10
CA SER A 164 -13.09 12.58 -8.00
C SER A 164 -13.57 11.32 -7.26
N THR A 165 -13.50 11.34 -5.94
CA THR A 165 -13.82 10.19 -5.09
C THR A 165 -15.17 10.31 -4.40
N HIS A 166 -15.73 9.16 -3.97
CA HIS A 166 -16.72 9.08 -2.90
C HIS A 166 -15.96 8.90 -1.57
N PRO A 167 -15.85 9.94 -0.72
CA PRO A 167 -14.95 9.88 0.46
C PRO A 167 -15.50 9.07 1.63
N ASN A 168 -16.75 8.59 1.54
CA ASN A 168 -17.42 7.87 2.62
C ASN A 168 -16.93 6.42 2.76
N LYS A 169 -17.16 5.83 3.93
CA LYS A 169 -16.81 4.47 4.30
C LYS A 169 -17.22 3.43 3.25
N ALA A 170 -18.46 3.51 2.74
CA ALA A 170 -19.02 2.53 1.81
C ALA A 170 -18.28 2.44 0.47
N ASN A 171 -17.46 3.44 0.15
CA ASN A 171 -16.68 3.55 -1.08
C ASN A 171 -15.17 3.62 -0.85
N THR A 172 -14.70 3.28 0.35
CA THR A 172 -13.28 3.28 0.72
C THR A 172 -12.86 1.88 1.16
N PHE A 173 -11.93 1.28 0.43
CA PHE A 173 -11.47 -0.09 0.65
C PHE A 173 -9.96 -0.13 0.80
N VAL A 174 -9.46 -1.17 1.47
CA VAL A 174 -8.03 -1.43 1.63
C VAL A 174 -7.71 -2.86 1.22
N ALA A 175 -6.56 -3.10 0.60
CA ALA A 175 -6.18 -4.42 0.10
C ALA A 175 -4.68 -4.66 0.23
N GLY A 176 -4.30 -5.92 0.33
CA GLY A 176 -2.91 -6.33 0.28
C GLY A 176 -2.72 -7.83 0.41
N SER A 177 -1.50 -8.27 0.13
CA SER A 177 -1.10 -9.68 0.21
C SER A 177 -0.06 -9.91 1.29
N SER A 178 -0.06 -11.10 1.88
CA SER A 178 0.89 -11.48 2.93
C SER A 178 0.87 -10.50 4.11
N MET A 179 1.97 -9.83 4.45
CA MET A 179 2.02 -8.74 5.44
C MET A 179 1.11 -7.56 5.02
N GLY A 180 0.93 -7.31 3.70
CA GLY A 180 -0.03 -6.32 3.19
C GLY A 180 -1.48 -6.67 3.51
N GLY A 181 -1.83 -7.96 3.51
CA GLY A 181 -3.12 -8.46 3.98
C GLY A 181 -3.30 -8.26 5.49
N LEU A 182 -2.24 -8.49 6.26
CA LEU A 182 -2.26 -8.32 7.71
C LEU A 182 -2.50 -6.86 8.12
N ILE A 183 -1.78 -5.90 7.53
CA ILE A 183 -2.01 -4.48 7.80
C ILE A 183 -3.37 -3.99 7.29
N SER A 184 -3.90 -4.57 6.21
CA SER A 184 -5.24 -4.24 5.71
C SER A 184 -6.33 -4.72 6.67
N MET A 185 -6.18 -5.90 7.26
CA MET A 185 -7.05 -6.38 8.34
C MET A 185 -6.96 -5.47 9.56
N TYR A 186 -5.76 -5.10 9.98
CA TYR A 186 -5.55 -4.20 11.10
C TYR A 186 -6.17 -2.82 10.83
N ALA A 187 -6.08 -2.31 9.61
CA ALA A 187 -6.66 -1.03 9.22
C ALA A 187 -8.19 -0.99 9.40
N ILE A 188 -8.90 -2.04 9.01
CA ILE A 188 -10.37 -2.07 9.18
C ILE A 188 -10.78 -2.22 10.65
N CYS A 189 -9.97 -2.88 11.48
CA CYS A 189 -10.19 -2.98 12.92
C CYS A 189 -9.96 -1.65 13.62
N GLU A 190 -8.88 -0.94 13.30
CA GLU A 190 -8.51 0.32 13.95
C GLU A 190 -9.31 1.53 13.44
N TYR A 191 -9.74 1.50 12.18
CA TYR A 191 -10.48 2.58 11.53
C TYR A 191 -11.80 2.08 10.91
N PRO A 192 -12.70 1.48 11.70
CA PRO A 192 -13.95 0.88 11.21
C PRO A 192 -14.92 1.90 10.62
N ASN A 193 -14.72 3.19 10.87
CA ASN A 193 -15.53 4.28 10.33
C ASN A 193 -14.95 4.86 9.02
N VAL A 194 -13.75 4.44 8.62
CA VAL A 194 -13.07 4.92 7.41
C VAL A 194 -13.19 3.90 6.28
N PHE A 195 -12.92 2.63 6.56
CA PHE A 195 -12.90 1.56 5.56
C PHE A 195 -14.19 0.75 5.59
N GLY A 196 -14.80 0.56 4.42
CA GLY A 196 -15.99 -0.27 4.21
C GLY A 196 -15.67 -1.75 4.05
N GLY A 197 -14.43 -2.08 3.70
CA GLY A 197 -13.97 -3.46 3.54
C GLY A 197 -12.46 -3.56 3.42
N ALA A 198 -11.93 -4.77 3.69
CA ALA A 198 -10.53 -5.14 3.49
C ALA A 198 -10.43 -6.42 2.65
N ILE A 199 -9.56 -6.41 1.64
CA ILE A 199 -9.23 -7.58 0.83
C ILE A 199 -7.87 -8.09 1.31
N CYS A 200 -7.87 -9.18 2.06
CA CYS A 200 -6.70 -9.74 2.72
C CYS A 200 -6.30 -11.04 2.02
N MET A 201 -5.34 -10.96 1.08
CA MET A 201 -4.92 -12.08 0.26
C MET A 201 -3.73 -12.81 0.90
N SER A 202 -3.83 -14.15 1.04
CA SER A 202 -2.74 -14.98 1.58
C SER A 202 -2.07 -14.35 2.79
N THR A 203 -2.88 -13.91 3.76
CA THR A 203 -2.42 -13.13 4.91
C THR A 203 -1.36 -13.89 5.70
N HIS A 204 -0.24 -13.22 5.96
CA HIS A 204 0.82 -13.75 6.81
C HIS A 204 0.43 -13.58 8.28
N TRP A 205 0.00 -14.66 8.92
CA TRP A 205 -0.32 -14.65 10.35
C TRP A 205 0.93 -14.87 11.18
N PRO A 206 1.23 -14.02 12.18
CA PRO A 206 2.35 -14.25 13.09
C PRO A 206 2.14 -15.51 13.92
N GLY A 207 3.19 -16.33 14.05
CA GLY A 207 3.15 -17.54 14.89
C GLY A 207 2.74 -18.83 14.16
N THR A 208 2.58 -18.80 12.83
CA THR A 208 2.35 -20.00 12.00
C THR A 208 3.60 -20.40 11.25
#